data_031a05a95ae90c4a8bb128326c667c30
#
_entry.id   031a05a95ae90c4a8bb128326c667c30
#
_cell.length_a   1.000
_cell.length_b   1.000
_cell.length_c   1.000
_cell.angle_alpha   90.00
_cell.angle_beta   90.00
_cell.angle_gamma   90.00
#
_symmetry.space_group_name_H-M   'P 1'
#
loop_
_entity.id
_entity.type
_entity.pdbx_description
1 polymer ?
#
loop_
_entity_poly.entity_id
_entity_poly.type
_entity_poly.pdbx_seq_one_letter_code
_entity_poly.pdbx_strand_id
1 'polypeptide(L)'
;MWDFLFTYYRLRPRQLRIWHPGFGVALGGVAAERYLGRSGYGRGRRGVEVTREHLLARAETVRFIACLLRAMASRPARLNCFGLHEWAMVYRTPTVRHAQVPLRLGQAGTDTVVESMPLRCSHFDAYRFFTEPATGRNWKELTRDSQVSTEQPGCVHAAMDCYKWAFKLGPLVESGLVMDCLELAADARALDMRASPYDLRDYGFEPIAIETSAGRAEYVRAQQEVAERAAPLRASLADWCDLLLRAARGE
;
A
#
# COMPACT_ATOMS: atom_id res chain seq x y z
N MET A 1 -9.51 -4.05 -12.13
CA MET A 1 -8.32 -4.53 -11.40
C MET A 1 -7.44 -3.39 -10.92
N TRP A 2 -7.00 -2.48 -11.80
CA TRP A 2 -6.26 -1.26 -11.43
C TRP A 2 -7.09 -0.28 -10.58
N ASP A 3 -8.40 -0.34 -10.67
CA ASP A 3 -9.34 0.42 -9.82
C ASP A 3 -9.13 0.20 -8.33
N PHE A 4 -8.53 -0.95 -7.94
CA PHE A 4 -8.23 -1.25 -6.55
C PHE A 4 -7.39 -0.15 -5.90
N LEU A 5 -6.32 0.31 -6.55
CA LEU A 5 -5.43 1.34 -6.02
C LEU A 5 -6.11 2.69 -5.80
N PHE A 6 -7.24 2.92 -6.45
CA PHE A 6 -8.04 4.15 -6.31
C PHE A 6 -9.28 3.93 -5.44
N THR A 7 -10.04 2.89 -5.72
CA THR A 7 -11.30 2.60 -5.01
C THR A 7 -11.04 2.18 -3.56
N TYR A 8 -10.11 1.27 -3.35
CA TYR A 8 -9.78 0.75 -2.02
C TYR A 8 -9.18 1.83 -1.12
N TYR A 9 -8.21 2.57 -1.63
CA TYR A 9 -7.58 3.67 -0.90
C TYR A 9 -8.41 4.95 -0.88
N ARG A 10 -9.55 4.99 -1.58
CA ARG A 10 -10.40 6.18 -1.76
C ARG A 10 -9.63 7.38 -2.33
N LEU A 11 -8.69 7.10 -3.20
CA LEU A 11 -7.86 8.09 -3.87
C LEU A 11 -8.49 8.43 -5.21
N ARG A 12 -8.65 9.73 -5.51
CA ARG A 12 -9.29 10.15 -6.76
C ARG A 12 -8.23 10.31 -7.86
N PRO A 13 -8.29 9.55 -8.98
CA PRO A 13 -7.29 9.61 -10.06
C PRO A 13 -7.03 11.02 -10.57
N ARG A 14 -8.06 11.87 -10.60
CA ARG A 14 -7.93 13.28 -11.03
C ARG A 14 -6.92 14.08 -10.20
N GLN A 15 -6.65 13.69 -8.96
CA GLN A 15 -5.70 14.39 -8.09
C GLN A 15 -4.25 14.14 -8.52
N LEU A 16 -3.95 13.03 -9.18
CA LEU A 16 -2.62 12.75 -9.75
C LEU A 16 -2.27 13.67 -10.94
N ARG A 17 -3.25 14.37 -11.52
CA ARG A 17 -3.03 15.38 -12.57
C ARG A 17 -2.57 16.71 -12.00
N ILE A 18 -2.49 16.85 -10.68
CA ILE A 18 -2.06 18.05 -10.00
C ILE A 18 -0.65 17.79 -9.49
N TRP A 19 0.31 18.52 -10.04
CA TRP A 19 1.67 18.45 -9.59
C TRP A 19 1.84 19.25 -8.29
N HIS A 20 2.56 18.71 -7.33
CA HIS A 20 2.90 19.34 -6.06
C HIS A 20 4.42 19.32 -5.87
N PRO A 21 5.03 20.44 -5.46
CA PRO A 21 6.49 20.52 -5.21
C PRO A 21 6.89 19.91 -3.85
N GLY A 22 5.91 19.66 -2.97
CA GLY A 22 6.16 19.35 -1.56
C GLY A 22 6.27 20.59 -0.67
N PHE A 23 6.34 20.34 0.63
CA PHE A 23 6.49 21.40 1.65
C PHE A 23 7.88 22.03 1.59
N GLY A 24 7.95 23.35 1.82
CA GLY A 24 9.20 24.12 1.84
C GLY A 24 9.62 24.68 0.48
N VAL A 25 8.90 24.36 -0.59
CA VAL A 25 9.14 24.89 -1.94
C VAL A 25 8.08 25.91 -2.30
N ALA A 26 8.51 27.10 -2.71
CA ALA A 26 7.63 28.18 -3.16
C ALA A 26 7.55 28.21 -4.69
N LEU A 27 6.33 28.34 -5.21
CA LEU A 27 6.02 28.49 -6.63
C LEU A 27 5.95 29.96 -6.99
N GLY A 28 6.67 30.38 -8.02
CA GLY A 28 6.68 31.73 -8.56
C GLY A 28 5.90 31.88 -9.86
N GLY A 29 5.68 33.16 -10.24
CA GLY A 29 5.04 33.54 -11.49
C GLY A 29 3.50 33.43 -11.48
N VAL A 30 2.87 34.00 -12.52
CA VAL A 30 1.40 34.12 -12.61
C VAL A 30 0.72 32.74 -12.56
N ALA A 31 1.33 31.72 -13.14
CA ALA A 31 0.78 30.35 -13.15
C ALA A 31 0.66 29.73 -11.76
N ALA A 32 1.45 30.19 -10.77
CA ALA A 32 1.38 29.71 -9.40
C ALA A 32 0.08 30.12 -8.67
N GLU A 33 -0.53 31.22 -9.10
CA GLU A 33 -1.78 31.74 -8.51
C GLU A 33 -2.92 30.72 -8.49
N ARG A 34 -2.97 29.81 -9.48
CA ARG A 34 -3.96 28.73 -9.54
C ARG A 34 -3.92 27.78 -8.34
N TYR A 35 -2.80 27.74 -7.62
CA TYR A 35 -2.67 26.92 -6.42
C TYR A 35 -3.35 27.52 -5.20
N LEU A 36 -3.57 28.84 -5.15
CA LEU A 36 -4.26 29.48 -4.03
C LEU A 36 -5.70 28.99 -3.83
N GLY A 37 -6.34 28.46 -4.88
CA GLY A 37 -7.64 27.81 -4.78
C GLY A 37 -7.59 26.34 -4.31
N ARG A 38 -6.42 25.82 -3.99
CA ARG A 38 -6.24 24.42 -3.54
C ARG A 38 -6.00 24.37 -2.04
N SER A 39 -6.58 23.34 -1.42
CA SER A 39 -6.36 23.07 0.00
C SER A 39 -4.88 22.93 0.32
N GLY A 40 -4.43 23.61 1.37
CA GLY A 40 -3.08 23.55 1.88
C GLY A 40 -2.12 24.58 1.28
N TYR A 41 -2.51 25.35 0.27
CA TYR A 41 -1.67 26.39 -0.32
C TYR A 41 -2.05 27.78 0.16
N GLY A 42 -1.04 28.65 0.26
CA GLY A 42 -1.17 30.06 0.61
C GLY A 42 -0.03 30.89 0.06
N ARG A 43 -0.12 32.22 0.23
CA ARG A 43 0.96 33.15 -0.11
C ARG A 43 2.00 33.17 0.98
N GLY A 44 3.24 32.84 0.64
CA GLY A 44 4.41 33.03 1.46
C GLY A 44 5.27 34.18 0.98
N ARG A 45 6.41 34.39 1.62
CA ARG A 45 7.34 35.49 1.28
C ARG A 45 7.97 35.34 -0.12
N ARG A 46 8.12 34.11 -0.63
CA ARG A 46 8.79 33.79 -1.90
C ARG A 46 7.84 33.39 -3.02
N GLY A 47 6.54 33.30 -2.75
CA GLY A 47 5.57 32.86 -3.72
C GLY A 47 4.41 32.07 -3.10
N VAL A 48 3.77 31.23 -3.88
CA VAL A 48 2.70 30.34 -3.42
C VAL A 48 3.33 29.05 -2.91
N GLU A 49 3.02 28.64 -1.70
CA GLU A 49 3.64 27.50 -1.04
C GLU A 49 2.62 26.70 -0.22
N VAL A 50 2.97 25.46 0.14
CA VAL A 50 2.20 24.67 1.10
C VAL A 50 2.39 25.29 2.48
N THR A 51 1.29 25.67 3.14
CA THR A 51 1.36 26.46 4.36
C THR A 51 1.76 25.64 5.60
N ARG A 52 2.40 26.30 6.55
CA ARG A 52 2.69 25.71 7.86
C ARG A 52 1.40 25.33 8.63
N GLU A 53 0.35 26.10 8.47
CA GLU A 53 -0.97 25.80 9.06
C GLU A 53 -1.48 24.42 8.57
N HIS A 54 -1.40 24.16 7.26
CA HIS A 54 -1.78 22.88 6.69
C HIS A 54 -0.92 21.73 7.24
N LEU A 55 0.40 21.95 7.39
CA LEU A 55 1.30 20.98 8.00
C LEU A 55 0.89 20.67 9.44
N LEU A 56 0.62 21.69 10.25
CA LEU A 56 0.23 21.51 11.66
C LEU A 56 -1.09 20.75 11.79
N ALA A 57 -2.07 21.05 10.92
CA ALA A 57 -3.33 20.32 10.88
C ALA A 57 -3.17 18.83 10.50
N ARG A 58 -2.05 18.45 9.91
CA ARG A 58 -1.74 17.08 9.47
C ARG A 58 -0.67 16.40 10.33
N ALA A 59 -0.14 17.06 11.36
CA ALA A 59 1.00 16.61 12.14
C ALA A 59 0.81 15.20 12.75
N GLU A 60 -0.40 14.88 13.24
CA GLU A 60 -0.71 13.54 13.77
C GLU A 60 -0.63 12.45 12.68
N THR A 61 -1.14 12.74 11.47
CA THR A 61 -1.05 11.83 10.33
C THR A 61 0.42 11.61 9.94
N VAL A 62 1.21 12.69 9.87
CA VAL A 62 2.65 12.61 9.55
C VAL A 62 3.38 11.76 10.60
N ARG A 63 3.10 11.98 11.88
CA ARG A 63 3.70 11.22 13.00
C ARG A 63 3.38 9.73 12.92
N PHE A 64 2.11 9.38 12.68
CA PHE A 64 1.70 7.99 12.54
C PHE A 64 2.44 7.32 11.37
N ILE A 65 2.48 7.98 10.20
CA ILE A 65 3.15 7.43 9.00
C ILE A 65 4.66 7.26 9.26
N ALA A 66 5.33 8.24 9.86
CA ALA A 66 6.74 8.15 10.24
C ALA A 66 6.99 6.93 11.15
N CYS A 67 6.20 6.80 12.22
CA CYS A 67 6.30 5.70 13.17
C CYS A 67 6.12 4.33 12.48
N LEU A 68 5.08 4.19 11.65
CA LEU A 68 4.78 2.95 10.93
C LEU A 68 5.93 2.56 9.98
N LEU A 69 6.39 3.50 9.15
CA LEU A 69 7.43 3.24 8.15
C LEU A 69 8.78 2.89 8.81
N ARG A 70 9.17 3.61 9.87
CA ARG A 70 10.39 3.31 10.65
C ARG A 70 10.31 1.96 11.38
N ALA A 71 9.18 1.70 12.04
CA ALA A 71 8.96 0.42 12.71
C ALA A 71 8.96 -0.76 11.73
N MET A 72 8.39 -0.59 10.54
CA MET A 72 8.42 -1.59 9.48
C MET A 72 9.84 -1.82 8.97
N ALA A 73 10.61 -0.75 8.70
CA ALA A 73 11.98 -0.84 8.19
C ALA A 73 12.95 -1.52 9.17
N SER A 74 12.66 -1.49 10.48
CA SER A 74 13.50 -2.13 11.51
C SER A 74 13.31 -3.66 11.63
N ARG A 75 12.37 -4.25 10.86
CA ARG A 75 12.07 -5.68 10.93
C ARG A 75 12.66 -6.45 9.77
N PRO A 76 12.97 -7.74 9.95
CA PRO A 76 13.34 -8.60 8.84
C PRO A 76 12.15 -8.79 7.89
N ALA A 77 12.44 -8.85 6.60
CA ALA A 77 11.44 -9.20 5.59
C ALA A 77 11.00 -10.67 5.75
N ARG A 78 9.68 -10.89 5.74
CA ARG A 78 9.08 -12.23 5.75
C ARG A 78 8.38 -12.46 4.42
N LEU A 79 8.81 -13.48 3.69
CA LEU A 79 8.34 -13.78 2.34
C LEU A 79 7.45 -15.03 2.28
N ASN A 80 6.92 -15.47 3.40
CA ASN A 80 6.20 -16.73 3.56
C ASN A 80 4.67 -16.58 3.60
N CYS A 81 4.13 -15.48 3.10
CA CYS A 81 2.67 -15.29 2.93
C CYS A 81 2.16 -15.91 1.61
N PHE A 82 2.98 -15.93 0.55
CA PHE A 82 2.68 -16.49 -0.78
C PHE A 82 1.37 -15.97 -1.41
N GLY A 83 0.88 -14.78 -1.05
CA GLY A 83 -0.42 -14.29 -1.53
C GLY A 83 -1.63 -14.99 -0.90
N LEU A 84 -1.45 -15.87 0.10
CA LEU A 84 -2.53 -16.63 0.74
C LEU A 84 -3.61 -15.76 1.40
N HIS A 85 -3.36 -14.48 1.63
CA HIS A 85 -4.38 -13.55 2.13
C HIS A 85 -5.55 -13.40 1.14
N GLU A 86 -5.32 -13.43 -0.19
CA GLU A 86 -6.38 -13.40 -1.19
C GLU A 86 -7.22 -14.70 -1.15
N TRP A 87 -6.59 -15.85 -0.91
CA TRP A 87 -7.26 -17.14 -0.73
C TRP A 87 -8.09 -17.19 0.55
N ALA A 88 -7.58 -16.59 1.63
CA ALA A 88 -8.29 -16.48 2.90
C ALA A 88 -9.56 -15.62 2.81
N MET A 89 -9.64 -14.70 1.83
CA MET A 89 -10.82 -13.86 1.59
C MET A 89 -11.98 -14.62 0.92
N VAL A 90 -11.73 -15.82 0.40
CA VAL A 90 -12.74 -16.67 -0.26
C VAL A 90 -12.80 -18.08 0.34
N TYR A 91 -12.14 -18.30 1.45
CA TYR A 91 -12.11 -19.58 2.14
C TYR A 91 -13.47 -19.90 2.76
N ARG A 92 -14.04 -21.07 2.43
CA ARG A 92 -15.32 -21.58 2.96
C ARG A 92 -16.45 -20.54 2.96
N THR A 93 -16.55 -19.73 1.89
CA THR A 93 -17.64 -18.77 1.75
C THR A 93 -18.55 -19.13 0.58
N PRO A 94 -19.87 -19.05 0.75
CA PRO A 94 -20.81 -19.21 -0.35
C PRO A 94 -20.85 -17.98 -1.27
N THR A 95 -20.32 -16.85 -0.82
CA THR A 95 -20.35 -15.57 -1.55
C THR A 95 -18.94 -15.11 -1.86
N VAL A 96 -18.53 -15.26 -3.11
CA VAL A 96 -17.25 -14.76 -3.62
C VAL A 96 -17.40 -13.30 -4.00
N ARG A 97 -16.50 -12.43 -3.52
CA ARG A 97 -16.57 -10.97 -3.76
C ARG A 97 -16.59 -10.58 -5.23
N HIS A 98 -15.86 -11.33 -6.06
CA HIS A 98 -15.73 -11.10 -7.49
C HIS A 98 -16.38 -12.27 -8.23
N ALA A 99 -17.69 -12.45 -8.03
CA ALA A 99 -18.44 -13.60 -8.59
C ALA A 99 -18.38 -13.70 -10.12
N GLN A 100 -18.06 -12.60 -10.81
CA GLN A 100 -17.84 -12.58 -12.26
C GLN A 100 -16.51 -13.20 -12.71
N VAL A 101 -15.59 -13.45 -11.78
CA VAL A 101 -14.27 -14.05 -12.05
C VAL A 101 -14.22 -15.42 -11.37
N PRO A 102 -14.07 -16.51 -12.13
CA PRO A 102 -14.08 -17.85 -11.54
C PRO A 102 -12.84 -18.09 -10.68
N LEU A 103 -12.97 -18.95 -9.67
CA LEU A 103 -11.83 -19.46 -8.92
C LEU A 103 -11.10 -20.52 -9.75
N ARG A 104 -9.77 -20.42 -9.90
CA ARG A 104 -8.94 -21.33 -10.73
C ARG A 104 -9.12 -22.81 -10.37
N LEU A 105 -9.25 -23.10 -9.09
CA LEU A 105 -9.36 -24.45 -8.54
C LEU A 105 -10.79 -24.79 -8.08
N GLY A 106 -11.76 -23.93 -8.37
CA GLY A 106 -13.08 -24.00 -7.78
C GLY A 106 -13.05 -23.81 -6.25
N GLN A 107 -14.21 -23.86 -5.58
CA GLN A 107 -14.29 -23.63 -4.14
C GLN A 107 -13.52 -24.72 -3.35
N ALA A 108 -13.76 -25.98 -3.64
CA ALA A 108 -13.13 -27.10 -2.90
C ALA A 108 -11.59 -27.10 -3.02
N GLY A 109 -11.07 -26.82 -4.23
CA GLY A 109 -9.62 -26.70 -4.42
C GLY A 109 -9.04 -25.49 -3.69
N THR A 110 -9.74 -24.37 -3.70
CA THR A 110 -9.35 -23.16 -2.95
C THR A 110 -9.27 -23.44 -1.45
N ASP A 111 -10.29 -24.10 -0.90
CA ASP A 111 -10.32 -24.46 0.52
C ASP A 111 -9.16 -25.40 0.88
N THR A 112 -8.89 -26.39 0.03
CA THR A 112 -7.77 -27.32 0.22
C THR A 112 -6.42 -26.59 0.27
N VAL A 113 -6.19 -25.58 -0.59
CA VAL A 113 -4.96 -24.78 -0.57
C VAL A 113 -4.81 -24.03 0.76
N VAL A 114 -5.86 -23.38 1.23
CA VAL A 114 -5.84 -22.67 2.52
C VAL A 114 -5.60 -23.62 3.70
N GLU A 115 -6.13 -24.84 3.62
CA GLU A 115 -5.97 -25.84 4.67
C GLU A 115 -4.57 -26.47 4.70
N SER A 116 -3.91 -26.55 3.54
CA SER A 116 -2.60 -27.19 3.39
C SER A 116 -1.42 -26.32 3.84
N MET A 117 -1.63 -25.02 4.04
CA MET A 117 -0.56 -24.06 4.35
C MET A 117 -0.91 -23.15 5.53
N PRO A 118 0.07 -22.76 6.35
CA PRO A 118 -0.16 -21.81 7.45
C PRO A 118 -0.39 -20.40 6.90
N LEU A 119 -1.46 -19.73 7.31
CA LEU A 119 -1.67 -18.32 7.03
C LEU A 119 -0.70 -17.46 7.84
N ARG A 120 0.03 -16.56 7.16
CA ARG A 120 1.09 -15.72 7.73
C ARG A 120 0.91 -14.24 7.38
N CYS A 121 -0.35 -13.81 7.26
CA CYS A 121 -0.65 -12.40 7.02
C CYS A 121 -0.20 -11.53 8.21
N SER A 122 0.52 -10.45 7.92
CA SER A 122 0.98 -9.46 8.90
C SER A 122 0.39 -8.06 8.66
N HIS A 123 -0.45 -7.91 7.63
CA HIS A 123 -1.01 -6.63 7.20
C HIS A 123 -2.49 -6.54 7.59
N PHE A 124 -2.83 -5.60 8.49
CA PHE A 124 -4.18 -5.49 9.01
C PHE A 124 -5.21 -5.21 7.91
N ASP A 125 -4.93 -4.30 6.98
CA ASP A 125 -5.88 -3.92 5.94
C ASP A 125 -6.16 -5.05 4.93
N ALA A 126 -5.32 -6.09 4.84
CA ALA A 126 -5.62 -7.33 4.14
C ALA A 126 -6.38 -8.33 5.03
N TYR A 127 -5.89 -8.56 6.26
CA TYR A 127 -6.46 -9.50 7.21
C TYR A 127 -7.95 -9.23 7.54
N ARG A 128 -8.36 -7.98 7.63
CA ARG A 128 -9.75 -7.61 7.94
C ARG A 128 -10.78 -8.08 6.90
N PHE A 129 -10.31 -8.59 5.76
CA PHE A 129 -11.16 -9.16 4.71
C PHE A 129 -11.21 -10.68 4.72
N PHE A 130 -10.49 -11.33 5.61
CA PHE A 130 -10.57 -12.77 5.78
C PHE A 130 -12.01 -13.17 6.10
N THR A 131 -12.40 -14.33 5.59
CA THR A 131 -13.66 -14.94 6.03
C THR A 131 -13.57 -15.32 7.50
N GLU A 132 -14.70 -15.42 8.17
CA GLU A 132 -14.72 -15.81 9.59
C GLU A 132 -13.98 -17.12 9.84
N PRO A 133 -14.16 -18.22 9.03
CA PRO A 133 -13.39 -19.43 9.20
C PRO A 133 -11.88 -19.29 8.95
N ALA A 134 -11.44 -18.26 8.21
CA ALA A 134 -10.02 -18.02 7.92
C ALA A 134 -9.32 -17.22 9.02
N THR A 135 -10.03 -16.37 9.77
CA THR A 135 -9.40 -15.47 10.75
C THR A 135 -8.59 -16.22 11.80
N GLY A 136 -9.16 -17.29 12.38
CA GLY A 136 -8.51 -18.12 13.38
C GLY A 136 -7.35 -18.98 12.85
N ARG A 137 -7.18 -19.08 11.53
CA ARG A 137 -6.06 -19.81 10.89
C ARG A 137 -4.81 -18.96 10.73
N ASN A 138 -4.92 -17.63 10.86
CA ASN A 138 -3.74 -16.77 10.79
C ASN A 138 -2.85 -16.97 12.02
N TRP A 139 -1.54 -16.77 11.86
CA TRP A 139 -0.55 -16.93 12.94
C TRP A 139 -0.83 -16.04 14.17
N LYS A 140 -1.60 -14.97 13.97
CA LYS A 140 -2.00 -14.01 15.00
C LYS A 140 -3.23 -13.25 14.51
N GLU A 141 -4.11 -12.92 15.43
CA GLU A 141 -5.15 -11.93 15.19
C GLU A 141 -4.54 -10.55 15.01
N LEU A 142 -4.97 -9.83 13.96
CA LEU A 142 -4.49 -8.50 13.64
C LEU A 142 -5.58 -7.47 13.91
N THR A 143 -5.19 -6.37 14.55
CA THR A 143 -6.06 -5.23 14.82
C THR A 143 -5.45 -3.96 14.25
N ARG A 144 -6.23 -2.87 14.17
CA ARG A 144 -5.70 -1.56 13.79
C ARG A 144 -4.57 -1.11 14.73
N ASP A 145 -4.70 -1.36 16.02
CA ASP A 145 -3.71 -0.97 17.02
C ASP A 145 -2.41 -1.78 16.89
N SER A 146 -2.49 -3.02 16.42
CA SER A 146 -1.32 -3.85 16.20
C SER A 146 -0.55 -3.52 14.91
N GLN A 147 -1.06 -2.64 14.04
CA GLN A 147 -0.50 -2.36 12.72
C GLN A 147 0.99 -1.99 12.80
N VAL A 148 1.35 -1.02 13.64
CA VAL A 148 2.75 -0.57 13.81
C VAL A 148 3.67 -1.71 14.27
N SER A 149 3.17 -2.67 15.05
CA SER A 149 3.97 -3.77 15.59
C SER A 149 4.02 -5.02 14.72
N THR A 150 3.13 -5.17 13.73
CA THR A 150 2.98 -6.40 12.94
C THR A 150 3.38 -6.27 11.48
N GLU A 151 3.17 -5.11 10.85
CA GLU A 151 3.54 -4.91 9.45
C GLU A 151 5.06 -5.01 9.25
N GLN A 152 5.48 -5.56 8.13
CA GLN A 152 6.87 -5.87 7.85
C GLN A 152 7.21 -5.66 6.36
N PRO A 153 8.49 -5.42 6.00
CA PRO A 153 8.87 -4.89 4.70
C PRO A 153 8.72 -5.88 3.53
N GLY A 154 8.63 -7.18 3.77
CA GLY A 154 8.44 -8.18 2.73
C GLY A 154 6.99 -8.35 2.27
N CYS A 155 6.02 -7.65 2.87
CA CYS A 155 4.61 -7.76 2.51
C CYS A 155 4.30 -6.95 1.24
N VAL A 156 3.65 -7.55 0.24
CA VAL A 156 3.23 -6.85 -0.98
C VAL A 156 2.26 -5.70 -0.69
N HIS A 157 1.37 -5.85 0.29
CA HIS A 157 0.47 -4.78 0.72
C HIS A 157 1.24 -3.63 1.39
N ALA A 158 2.29 -3.92 2.15
CA ALA A 158 3.14 -2.88 2.71
C ALA A 158 3.91 -2.10 1.63
N ALA A 159 4.24 -2.75 0.51
CA ALA A 159 4.79 -2.08 -0.66
C ALA A 159 3.73 -1.21 -1.37
N MET A 160 2.53 -1.73 -1.61
CA MET A 160 1.40 -0.95 -2.15
C MET A 160 1.04 0.25 -1.25
N ASP A 161 1.14 0.09 0.05
CA ASP A 161 0.82 1.14 1.03
C ASP A 161 1.80 2.32 0.99
N CYS A 162 3.00 2.19 0.39
CA CYS A 162 3.86 3.35 0.12
C CYS A 162 3.10 4.41 -0.69
N TYR A 163 2.35 3.99 -1.73
CA TYR A 163 1.49 4.89 -2.50
C TYR A 163 0.35 5.50 -1.65
N LYS A 164 -0.33 4.70 -0.85
CA LYS A 164 -1.38 5.17 0.07
C LYS A 164 -0.85 6.27 1.01
N TRP A 165 0.32 6.07 1.59
CA TRP A 165 0.90 7.02 2.55
C TRP A 165 1.43 8.26 1.84
N ALA A 166 2.13 8.12 0.71
CA ALA A 166 2.58 9.25 -0.09
C ALA A 166 1.41 10.14 -0.53
N PHE A 167 0.33 9.53 -1.05
CA PHE A 167 -0.85 10.26 -1.48
C PHE A 167 -1.58 10.95 -0.31
N LYS A 168 -1.68 10.28 0.84
CA LYS A 168 -2.27 10.87 2.04
C LYS A 168 -1.50 12.09 2.55
N LEU A 169 -0.20 12.15 2.33
CA LEU A 169 0.64 13.28 2.72
C LEU A 169 0.52 14.46 1.74
N GLY A 170 0.05 14.25 0.50
CA GLY A 170 -0.10 15.33 -0.46
C GLY A 170 -0.96 16.48 0.09
N PRO A 171 -0.58 17.76 -0.18
CA PRO A 171 0.51 18.26 -1.01
C PRO A 171 1.86 18.45 -0.24
N LEU A 172 2.01 17.91 0.96
CA LEU A 172 3.23 18.02 1.77
C LEU A 172 4.42 17.27 1.16
N VAL A 173 4.16 16.24 0.33
CA VAL A 173 5.16 15.43 -0.37
C VAL A 173 5.16 15.77 -1.85
N GLU A 174 6.31 15.73 -2.49
CA GLU A 174 6.44 15.97 -3.93
C GLU A 174 5.76 14.89 -4.78
N SER A 175 5.24 15.32 -5.93
CA SER A 175 4.53 14.41 -6.83
C SER A 175 5.40 13.33 -7.45
N GLY A 176 6.70 13.56 -7.61
CA GLY A 176 7.64 12.53 -8.09
C GLY A 176 7.58 11.29 -7.22
N LEU A 177 7.80 11.46 -5.92
CA LEU A 177 7.75 10.34 -4.97
C LEU A 177 6.37 9.65 -4.92
N VAL A 178 5.26 10.41 -5.09
CA VAL A 178 3.92 9.82 -5.18
C VAL A 178 3.80 8.91 -6.41
N MET A 179 4.35 9.33 -7.56
CA MET A 179 4.32 8.56 -8.79
C MET A 179 5.20 7.32 -8.72
N ASP A 180 6.41 7.42 -8.18
CA ASP A 180 7.29 6.26 -7.97
C ASP A 180 6.61 5.20 -7.08
N CYS A 181 5.93 5.65 -6.02
CA CYS A 181 5.15 4.77 -5.16
C CYS A 181 3.93 4.15 -5.88
N LEU A 182 3.28 4.87 -6.80
CA LEU A 182 2.17 4.34 -7.60
C LEU A 182 2.64 3.26 -8.57
N GLU A 183 3.76 3.46 -9.24
CA GLU A 183 4.35 2.46 -10.14
C GLU A 183 4.69 1.18 -9.39
N LEU A 184 5.36 1.29 -8.24
CA LEU A 184 5.60 0.14 -7.37
C LEU A 184 4.31 -0.54 -6.91
N ALA A 185 3.29 0.24 -6.53
CA ALA A 185 2.00 -0.31 -6.08
C ALA A 185 1.28 -1.06 -7.21
N ALA A 186 1.42 -0.61 -8.46
CA ALA A 186 0.88 -1.29 -9.62
C ALA A 186 1.56 -2.66 -9.83
N ASP A 187 2.89 -2.72 -9.78
CA ASP A 187 3.64 -3.98 -9.91
C ASP A 187 3.34 -4.95 -8.76
N ALA A 188 3.30 -4.44 -7.53
CA ALA A 188 2.93 -5.23 -6.37
C ALA A 188 1.49 -5.78 -6.48
N ARG A 189 0.55 -5.00 -7.01
CA ARG A 189 -0.82 -5.45 -7.27
C ARG A 189 -0.89 -6.51 -8.37
N ALA A 190 -0.09 -6.37 -9.43
CA ALA A 190 0.00 -7.37 -10.49
C ALA A 190 0.48 -8.72 -9.94
N LEU A 191 1.53 -8.71 -9.10
CA LEU A 191 2.02 -9.92 -8.42
C LEU A 191 0.94 -10.55 -7.54
N ASP A 192 0.26 -9.73 -6.75
CA ASP A 192 -0.80 -10.16 -5.84
C ASP A 192 -1.96 -10.85 -6.60
N MET A 193 -2.36 -10.26 -7.73
CA MET A 193 -3.41 -10.83 -8.57
C MET A 193 -2.99 -12.13 -9.26
N ARG A 194 -1.76 -12.23 -9.75
CA ARG A 194 -1.23 -13.46 -10.33
C ARG A 194 -1.22 -14.62 -9.34
N ALA A 195 -0.98 -14.35 -8.06
CA ALA A 195 -0.96 -15.35 -6.99
C ALA A 195 -2.34 -15.61 -6.36
N SER A 196 -3.37 -14.87 -6.75
CA SER A 196 -4.72 -14.97 -6.20
C SER A 196 -5.43 -16.27 -6.62
N PRO A 197 -6.51 -16.66 -5.94
CA PRO A 197 -7.30 -17.82 -6.33
C PRO A 197 -8.11 -17.63 -7.62
N TYR A 198 -8.21 -16.41 -8.14
CA TYR A 198 -9.02 -16.08 -9.30
C TYR A 198 -8.35 -16.43 -10.63
N ASP A 199 -9.14 -16.86 -11.61
CA ASP A 199 -8.67 -17.02 -13.00
C ASP A 199 -8.70 -15.64 -13.70
N LEU A 200 -7.53 -15.05 -13.84
CA LEU A 200 -7.38 -13.73 -14.41
C LEU A 200 -6.72 -13.72 -15.79
N ARG A 201 -6.67 -14.89 -16.48
CA ARG A 201 -6.06 -15.01 -17.82
C ARG A 201 -6.77 -14.13 -18.85
N ASP A 202 -8.07 -14.02 -18.80
CA ASP A 202 -8.86 -13.13 -19.67
C ASP A 202 -8.55 -11.64 -19.46
N TYR A 203 -7.88 -11.32 -18.35
CA TYR A 203 -7.40 -9.96 -18.02
C TYR A 203 -5.90 -9.78 -18.25
N GLY A 204 -5.24 -10.78 -18.89
CA GLY A 204 -3.82 -10.72 -19.22
C GLY A 204 -2.87 -11.08 -18.07
N PHE A 205 -3.35 -11.77 -17.03
CA PHE A 205 -2.55 -12.18 -15.88
C PHE A 205 -2.38 -13.68 -15.83
N GLU A 206 -1.21 -14.16 -16.22
CA GLU A 206 -0.85 -15.56 -16.05
C GLU A 206 -0.67 -15.89 -14.56
N PRO A 207 -1.31 -16.97 -14.07
CA PRO A 207 -1.30 -17.29 -12.65
C PRO A 207 0.06 -17.79 -12.17
N ILE A 208 0.43 -17.42 -10.95
CA ILE A 208 1.47 -18.07 -10.17
C ILE A 208 0.80 -19.14 -9.31
N ALA A 209 1.07 -20.40 -9.61
CA ALA A 209 0.43 -21.54 -8.95
C ALA A 209 1.03 -21.80 -7.56
N ILE A 210 0.70 -20.96 -6.57
CA ILE A 210 1.25 -21.04 -5.20
C ILE A 210 0.92 -22.33 -4.47
N GLU A 211 -0.08 -23.07 -4.92
CA GLU A 211 -0.40 -24.43 -4.48
C GLU A 211 0.73 -25.44 -4.78
N THR A 212 1.64 -25.09 -5.71
CA THR A 212 2.83 -25.89 -6.02
C THR A 212 4.10 -25.32 -5.37
N SER A 213 5.11 -26.16 -5.18
CA SER A 213 6.41 -25.72 -4.69
C SER A 213 7.11 -24.77 -5.66
N ALA A 214 7.00 -25.03 -6.97
CA ALA A 214 7.57 -24.18 -8.02
C ALA A 214 6.91 -22.80 -8.05
N GLY A 215 5.58 -22.74 -7.97
CA GLY A 215 4.85 -21.47 -7.91
C GLY A 215 5.17 -20.66 -6.64
N ARG A 216 5.32 -21.32 -5.49
CA ARG A 216 5.77 -20.61 -4.28
C ARG A 216 7.18 -20.04 -4.44
N ALA A 217 8.10 -20.78 -5.05
CA ALA A 217 9.45 -20.29 -5.30
C ALA A 217 9.46 -19.10 -6.30
N GLU A 218 8.61 -19.14 -7.33
CA GLU A 218 8.40 -18.00 -8.24
C GLU A 218 7.86 -16.78 -7.49
N TYR A 219 6.82 -16.96 -6.70
CA TYR A 219 6.22 -15.88 -5.92
C TYR A 219 7.23 -15.23 -4.96
N VAL A 220 8.02 -16.03 -4.23
CA VAL A 220 9.02 -15.51 -3.29
C VAL A 220 10.05 -14.63 -3.99
N ARG A 221 10.55 -15.04 -5.18
CA ARG A 221 11.49 -14.21 -5.94
C ARG A 221 10.87 -12.87 -6.34
N ALA A 222 9.68 -12.89 -6.91
CA ALA A 222 8.97 -11.68 -7.31
C ALA A 222 8.60 -10.79 -6.11
N GLN A 223 8.20 -11.39 -4.99
CA GLN A 223 7.91 -10.68 -3.74
C GLN A 223 9.17 -10.01 -3.18
N GLN A 224 10.32 -10.68 -3.26
CA GLN A 224 11.60 -10.11 -2.84
C GLN A 224 11.99 -8.89 -3.69
N GLU A 225 11.86 -8.97 -5.01
CA GLU A 225 12.11 -7.85 -5.93
C GLU A 225 11.23 -6.64 -5.59
N VAL A 226 9.94 -6.86 -5.33
CA VAL A 226 9.02 -5.80 -4.89
C VAL A 226 9.47 -5.21 -3.56
N ALA A 227 9.87 -6.03 -2.59
CA ALA A 227 10.32 -5.57 -1.26
C ALA A 227 11.62 -4.75 -1.34
N GLU A 228 12.57 -5.16 -2.20
CA GLU A 228 13.83 -4.44 -2.45
C GLU A 228 13.57 -3.07 -3.09
N ARG A 229 12.68 -3.00 -4.07
CA ARG A 229 12.26 -1.72 -4.70
C ARG A 229 11.47 -0.83 -3.73
N ALA A 230 10.70 -1.41 -2.82
CA ALA A 230 9.95 -0.68 -1.80
C ALA A 230 10.86 -0.05 -0.73
N ALA A 231 12.03 -0.61 -0.47
CA ALA A 231 12.91 -0.17 0.63
C ALA A 231 13.36 1.30 0.47
N PRO A 232 13.90 1.76 -0.67
CA PRO A 232 14.30 3.15 -0.84
C PRO A 232 13.10 4.11 -0.84
N LEU A 233 11.96 3.74 -1.40
CA LEU A 233 10.75 4.58 -1.40
C LEU A 233 10.20 4.74 0.03
N ARG A 234 10.19 3.67 0.81
CA ARG A 234 9.82 3.69 2.22
C ARG A 234 10.75 4.58 3.03
N ALA A 235 12.06 4.50 2.79
CA ALA A 235 13.04 5.35 3.44
C ALA A 235 12.82 6.83 3.09
N SER A 236 12.67 7.16 1.81
CA SER A 236 12.39 8.52 1.36
C SER A 236 11.11 9.10 1.98
N LEU A 237 10.02 8.31 2.04
CA LEU A 237 8.78 8.73 2.71
C LEU A 237 8.98 8.98 4.21
N ALA A 238 9.74 8.13 4.88
CA ALA A 238 10.03 8.30 6.30
C ALA A 238 10.89 9.55 6.55
N ASP A 239 11.88 9.81 5.70
CA ASP A 239 12.73 11.00 5.78
C ASP A 239 11.93 12.28 5.53
N TRP A 240 11.00 12.27 4.55
CA TRP A 240 10.04 13.36 4.35
C TRP A 240 9.19 13.60 5.59
N CYS A 241 8.66 12.56 6.21
CA CYS A 241 7.89 12.69 7.45
C CYS A 241 8.73 13.32 8.57
N ASP A 242 9.99 12.91 8.74
CA ASP A 242 10.89 13.46 9.75
C ASP A 242 11.19 14.95 9.49
N LEU A 243 11.41 15.33 8.22
CA LEU A 243 11.56 16.72 7.81
C LEU A 243 10.32 17.54 8.15
N LEU A 244 9.14 17.03 7.81
CA LEU A 244 7.86 17.70 8.11
C LEU A 244 7.64 17.86 9.62
N LEU A 245 8.01 16.85 10.43
CA LEU A 245 7.89 16.94 11.88
C LEU A 245 8.86 17.95 12.50
N ARG A 246 10.09 18.07 11.99
CA ARG A 246 11.01 19.15 12.40
C ARG A 246 10.44 20.51 12.06
N ALA A 247 10.00 20.71 10.82
CA ALA A 247 9.38 21.96 10.39
C ALA A 247 8.13 22.34 11.21
N ALA A 248 7.33 21.33 11.62
CA ALA A 248 6.17 21.56 12.50
C ALA A 248 6.58 22.09 13.88
N ARG A 249 7.77 21.71 14.39
CA ARG A 249 8.33 22.21 15.65
C ARG A 249 9.02 23.60 15.50
N GLY A 250 9.28 24.04 14.27
CA GLY A 250 9.98 25.28 13.98
C GLY A 250 11.51 25.14 13.91
N GLU A 251 11.97 23.92 13.69
CA GLU A 251 13.38 23.54 13.50
C GLU A 251 13.80 23.60 12.02
#